data_0d15f7c8e94755f5720e44fc37b4193f
#
_entry.id   0d15f7c8e94755f5720e44fc37b4193f
#
_cell.length_a   1.000
_cell.length_b   1.000
_cell.length_c   1.000
_cell.angle_alpha   90.00
_cell.angle_beta   90.00
_cell.angle_gamma   90.00
#
_symmetry.space_group_name_H-M   'P 1'
#
loop_
_entity.id
_entity.type
_entity.pdbx_description
1 polymer ?
#
loop_
_entity_poly.entity_id
_entity_poly.type
_entity_poly.pdbx_seq_one_letter_code
_entity_poly.pdbx_strand_id
1 'polypeptide(L)'
;ASPTMANSIYEVEDVLRHASSLVLNLGTLGDNSIKTMIKAGVFANKIKVPIILDPVGVASISHRKEAAFELLNNVKVNVIRGNMSEIKTLCGLKGIAKGVDSDEIIGIEDSKKIAKLLSKKINSVVAITGMIDYISDGERVISIGNGNEMLTKVTGTGCMTTALIGAYLGSGNNDIVSAVSGVLSMGIAGEIAFENLKENE
;
A
#
# COMPACT_ATOMS: atom_id res chain seq x y z
N ALA A 1 -15.09 7.68 6.68
CA ALA A 1 -15.10 7.16 5.31
C ALA A 1 -16.31 6.26 5.07
N SER A 2 -16.76 6.19 3.82
CA SER A 2 -17.88 5.33 3.39
C SER A 2 -17.33 4.36 2.33
N PRO A 3 -16.84 3.18 2.73
CA PRO A 3 -16.23 2.24 1.81
C PRO A 3 -17.28 1.53 0.96
N THR A 4 -16.97 1.38 -0.33
CA THR A 4 -17.76 0.60 -1.28
C THR A 4 -16.88 -0.48 -1.89
N MET A 5 -17.36 -1.73 -1.91
CA MET A 5 -16.68 -2.85 -2.56
C MET A 5 -17.21 -3.02 -3.98
N ALA A 6 -16.32 -3.08 -4.97
CA ALA A 6 -16.64 -3.30 -6.36
C ALA A 6 -15.72 -4.36 -6.96
N ASN A 7 -16.27 -5.50 -7.32
CA ASN A 7 -15.51 -6.63 -7.85
C ASN A 7 -15.83 -6.93 -9.32
N SER A 8 -16.93 -6.38 -9.84
CA SER A 8 -17.34 -6.62 -11.22
C SER A 8 -16.66 -5.65 -12.18
N ILE A 9 -16.07 -6.20 -13.24
CA ILE A 9 -15.45 -5.40 -14.31
C ILE A 9 -16.45 -4.47 -15.02
N TYR A 10 -17.73 -4.73 -14.88
CA TYR A 10 -18.81 -3.96 -15.50
C TYR A 10 -19.27 -2.76 -14.67
N GLU A 11 -19.00 -2.75 -13.36
CA GLU A 11 -19.46 -1.70 -12.43
C GLU A 11 -18.36 -0.76 -11.93
N VAL A 12 -17.08 -1.16 -12.01
CA VAL A 12 -15.98 -0.41 -11.37
C VAL A 12 -15.86 1.04 -11.85
N GLU A 13 -16.16 1.34 -13.09
CA GLU A 13 -16.11 2.72 -13.60
C GLU A 13 -17.22 3.59 -13.03
N ASP A 14 -18.43 3.04 -12.91
CA ASP A 14 -19.58 3.78 -12.36
C ASP A 14 -19.39 4.05 -10.86
N VAL A 15 -18.91 3.04 -10.11
CA VAL A 15 -18.57 3.22 -8.70
C VAL A 15 -17.47 4.29 -8.54
N LEU A 16 -16.44 4.27 -9.38
CA LEU A 16 -15.31 5.21 -9.29
C LEU A 16 -15.70 6.66 -9.60
N ARG A 17 -16.76 6.91 -10.40
CA ARG A 17 -17.26 8.28 -10.62
C ARG A 17 -17.71 8.98 -9.35
N HIS A 18 -18.03 8.22 -8.31
CA HIS A 18 -18.50 8.72 -7.01
C HIS A 18 -17.48 8.48 -5.89
N ALA A 19 -16.30 7.90 -6.20
CA ALA A 19 -15.27 7.62 -5.24
C ALA A 19 -14.26 8.76 -5.14
N SER A 20 -13.77 9.02 -3.93
CA SER A 20 -12.70 10.00 -3.68
C SER A 20 -11.30 9.38 -3.67
N SER A 21 -11.21 8.05 -3.53
CA SER A 21 -9.95 7.29 -3.65
C SER A 21 -10.23 5.84 -4.04
N LEU A 22 -9.22 5.17 -4.59
CA LEU A 22 -9.26 3.75 -4.94
C LEU A 22 -8.23 2.97 -4.13
N VAL A 23 -8.66 1.91 -3.46
CA VAL A 23 -7.79 0.95 -2.78
C VAL A 23 -7.72 -0.33 -3.61
N LEU A 24 -6.52 -0.68 -4.06
CA LEU A 24 -6.23 -1.94 -4.75
C LEU A 24 -5.48 -2.88 -3.79
N ASN A 25 -6.06 -4.04 -3.50
CA ASN A 25 -5.51 -5.01 -2.56
C ASN A 25 -5.36 -6.38 -3.20
N LEU A 26 -4.13 -6.93 -3.21
CA LEU A 26 -3.83 -8.22 -3.84
C LEU A 26 -4.08 -9.42 -2.90
N GLY A 27 -4.69 -9.21 -1.75
CA GLY A 27 -4.89 -10.26 -0.73
C GLY A 27 -5.80 -11.40 -1.16
N THR A 28 -6.77 -11.13 -2.03
CA THR A 28 -7.70 -12.16 -2.54
C THR A 28 -7.89 -11.94 -4.04
N LEU A 29 -7.20 -12.74 -4.86
CA LEU A 29 -7.30 -12.69 -6.31
C LEU A 29 -8.12 -13.86 -6.83
N GLY A 30 -9.22 -13.56 -7.50
CA GLY A 30 -9.96 -14.50 -8.36
C GLY A 30 -9.53 -14.34 -9.82
N ASP A 31 -10.04 -15.20 -10.70
CA ASP A 31 -9.61 -15.33 -12.10
C ASP A 31 -9.63 -14.02 -12.92
N ASN A 32 -10.55 -13.12 -12.62
CA ASN A 32 -10.68 -11.83 -13.32
C ASN A 32 -10.25 -10.61 -12.49
N SER A 33 -9.77 -10.82 -11.26
CA SER A 33 -9.48 -9.71 -10.33
C SER A 33 -8.47 -8.73 -10.91
N ILE A 34 -7.38 -9.20 -11.52
CA ILE A 34 -6.34 -8.33 -12.09
C ILE A 34 -6.87 -7.48 -13.23
N LYS A 35 -7.63 -8.05 -14.15
CA LYS A 35 -8.24 -7.30 -15.26
C LYS A 35 -9.17 -6.21 -14.73
N THR A 36 -9.96 -6.54 -13.72
CA THR A 36 -10.85 -5.58 -13.05
C THR A 36 -10.07 -4.47 -12.36
N MET A 37 -9.01 -4.81 -11.62
CA MET A 37 -8.14 -3.83 -10.94
C MET A 37 -7.42 -2.92 -11.92
N ILE A 38 -6.91 -3.44 -13.03
CA ILE A 38 -6.27 -2.65 -14.08
C ILE A 38 -7.29 -1.69 -14.72
N LYS A 39 -8.49 -2.19 -15.08
CA LYS A 39 -9.55 -1.35 -15.62
C LYS A 39 -9.92 -0.22 -14.64
N ALA A 40 -10.12 -0.56 -13.36
CA ALA A 40 -10.42 0.40 -12.31
C ALA A 40 -9.30 1.44 -12.16
N GLY A 41 -8.05 0.98 -12.09
CA GLY A 41 -6.88 1.85 -11.94
C GLY A 41 -6.66 2.80 -13.12
N VAL A 42 -6.76 2.29 -14.35
CA VAL A 42 -6.67 3.12 -15.57
C VAL A 42 -7.78 4.17 -15.60
N PHE A 43 -9.00 3.80 -15.25
CA PHE A 43 -10.10 4.74 -15.19
C PHE A 43 -9.90 5.77 -14.06
N ALA A 44 -9.48 5.35 -12.86
CA ALA A 44 -9.16 6.25 -11.76
C ALA A 44 -8.07 7.26 -12.14
N ASN A 45 -6.99 6.82 -12.82
CA ASN A 45 -5.97 7.72 -13.36
C ASN A 45 -6.57 8.76 -14.34
N LYS A 46 -7.49 8.33 -15.21
CA LYS A 46 -8.15 9.22 -16.18
C LYS A 46 -8.98 10.31 -15.50
N ILE A 47 -9.70 9.96 -14.42
CA ILE A 47 -10.56 10.91 -13.70
C ILE A 47 -9.86 11.55 -12.48
N LYS A 48 -8.54 11.29 -12.31
CA LYS A 48 -7.68 11.84 -11.25
C LYS A 48 -8.11 11.43 -9.82
N VAL A 49 -8.70 10.26 -9.67
CA VAL A 49 -8.96 9.65 -8.36
C VAL A 49 -7.66 9.02 -7.87
N PRO A 50 -7.14 9.38 -6.68
CA PRO A 50 -5.90 8.84 -6.15
C PRO A 50 -6.02 7.35 -5.81
N ILE A 51 -4.91 6.62 -5.99
CA ILE A 51 -4.85 5.17 -5.86
C ILE A 51 -3.81 4.77 -4.81
N ILE A 52 -4.19 3.87 -3.91
CA ILE A 52 -3.26 3.13 -3.06
C ILE A 52 -3.24 1.65 -3.41
N LEU A 53 -2.05 1.06 -3.45
CA LEU A 53 -1.82 -0.37 -3.67
C LEU A 53 -1.32 -1.04 -2.39
N ASP A 54 -1.98 -2.14 -2.02
CA ASP A 54 -1.53 -3.09 -1.00
C ASP A 54 -1.09 -4.40 -1.68
N PRO A 55 0.22 -4.66 -1.85
CA PRO A 55 0.74 -5.81 -2.56
C PRO A 55 0.81 -7.06 -1.67
N VAL A 56 -0.29 -7.40 -0.99
CA VAL A 56 -0.38 -8.48 -0.03
C VAL A 56 0.16 -9.80 -0.59
N GLY A 57 1.19 -10.34 0.03
CA GLY A 57 1.71 -11.68 -0.25
C GLY A 57 2.53 -11.82 -1.53
N VAL A 58 2.95 -10.71 -2.18
CA VAL A 58 3.79 -10.76 -3.40
C VAL A 58 5.16 -11.38 -3.14
N ALA A 59 5.63 -11.39 -1.90
CA ALA A 59 6.90 -12.00 -1.52
C ALA A 59 6.85 -13.54 -1.54
N SER A 60 5.66 -14.14 -1.35
CA SER A 60 5.50 -15.58 -1.17
C SER A 60 4.70 -16.25 -2.29
N ILE A 61 3.90 -15.50 -3.04
CA ILE A 61 2.94 -16.05 -4.02
C ILE A 61 3.28 -15.51 -5.40
N SER A 62 3.78 -16.39 -6.29
CA SER A 62 4.21 -16.02 -7.65
C SER A 62 3.13 -15.32 -8.45
N HIS A 63 1.89 -15.83 -8.42
CA HIS A 63 0.75 -15.22 -9.12
C HIS A 63 0.49 -13.77 -8.66
N ARG A 64 0.60 -13.47 -7.36
CA ARG A 64 0.45 -12.09 -6.84
C ARG A 64 1.62 -11.19 -7.25
N LYS A 65 2.83 -11.75 -7.36
CA LYS A 65 4.00 -11.05 -7.86
C LYS A 65 3.82 -10.63 -9.32
N GLU A 66 3.35 -11.54 -10.17
CA GLU A 66 3.03 -11.27 -11.57
C GLU A 66 1.90 -10.24 -11.70
N ALA A 67 0.85 -10.38 -10.90
CA ALA A 67 -0.27 -9.45 -10.83
C ALA A 67 0.17 -8.03 -10.42
N ALA A 68 1.03 -7.90 -9.40
CA ALA A 68 1.59 -6.61 -9.00
C ALA A 68 2.41 -5.96 -10.12
N PHE A 69 3.22 -6.77 -10.83
CA PHE A 69 4.00 -6.29 -11.98
C PHE A 69 3.10 -5.78 -13.10
N GLU A 70 2.09 -6.57 -13.48
CA GLU A 70 1.13 -6.20 -14.54
C GLU A 70 0.37 -4.91 -14.17
N LEU A 71 -0.07 -4.82 -12.91
CA LEU A 71 -0.80 -3.65 -12.40
C LEU A 71 0.07 -2.39 -12.44
N LEU A 72 1.30 -2.44 -11.90
CA LEU A 72 2.20 -1.30 -11.85
C LEU A 72 2.71 -0.86 -13.23
N ASN A 73 2.70 -1.73 -14.24
CA ASN A 73 2.99 -1.35 -15.62
C ASN A 73 1.85 -0.60 -16.32
N ASN A 74 0.61 -0.78 -15.86
CA ASN A 74 -0.57 -0.19 -16.49
C ASN A 74 -1.20 0.95 -15.69
N VAL A 75 -0.96 1.00 -14.37
CA VAL A 75 -1.62 1.92 -13.45
C VAL A 75 -0.59 2.72 -12.67
N LYS A 76 -0.72 4.05 -12.71
CA LYS A 76 0.04 4.95 -11.84
C LYS A 76 -0.64 4.98 -10.48
N VAL A 77 0.07 4.53 -9.42
CA VAL A 77 -0.41 4.57 -8.04
C VAL A 77 0.19 5.75 -7.29
N ASN A 78 -0.54 6.33 -6.35
CA ASN A 78 -0.09 7.43 -5.49
C ASN A 78 0.73 6.91 -4.30
N VAL A 79 0.24 5.86 -3.68
CA VAL A 79 0.86 5.25 -2.51
C VAL A 79 0.95 3.74 -2.70
N ILE A 80 2.06 3.13 -2.28
CA ILE A 80 2.18 1.69 -2.04
C ILE A 80 2.45 1.49 -0.56
N ARG A 81 1.67 0.63 0.09
CA ARG A 81 1.90 0.23 1.47
C ARG A 81 2.10 -1.29 1.55
N GLY A 82 3.17 -1.73 2.17
CA GLY A 82 3.45 -3.16 2.39
C GLY A 82 4.43 -3.37 3.54
N ASN A 83 4.67 -4.63 3.92
CA ASN A 83 5.77 -4.97 4.80
C ASN A 83 7.12 -4.95 4.05
N MET A 84 8.22 -5.08 4.78
CA MET A 84 9.56 -5.03 4.20
C MET A 84 9.77 -6.06 3.08
N SER A 85 9.29 -7.29 3.25
CA SER A 85 9.44 -8.37 2.26
C SER A 85 8.67 -8.07 0.97
N GLU A 86 7.47 -7.53 1.08
CA GLU A 86 6.63 -7.14 -0.05
C GLU A 86 7.26 -6.00 -0.83
N ILE A 87 7.68 -4.95 -0.16
CA ILE A 87 8.30 -3.78 -0.80
C ILE A 87 9.67 -4.14 -1.42
N LYS A 88 10.50 -4.95 -0.74
CA LYS A 88 11.76 -5.47 -1.28
C LYS A 88 11.52 -6.29 -2.55
N THR A 89 10.48 -7.12 -2.57
CA THR A 89 10.08 -7.90 -3.74
C THR A 89 9.72 -7.00 -4.93
N LEU A 90 8.94 -5.93 -4.70
CA LEU A 90 8.61 -4.97 -5.76
C LEU A 90 9.86 -4.25 -6.30
N CYS A 91 10.83 -3.92 -5.43
CA CYS A 91 12.12 -3.36 -5.88
C CYS A 91 12.86 -4.28 -6.84
N GLY A 92 12.81 -5.59 -6.63
CA GLY A 92 13.50 -6.61 -7.44
C GLY A 92 12.79 -6.98 -8.74
N LEU A 93 11.60 -6.45 -9.04
CA LEU A 93 10.89 -6.74 -10.29
C LEU A 93 11.60 -6.11 -11.49
N LYS A 94 11.97 -6.96 -12.49
CA LYS A 94 12.52 -6.49 -13.77
C LYS A 94 11.49 -5.59 -14.46
N GLY A 95 11.91 -4.37 -14.79
CA GLY A 95 11.04 -3.37 -15.42
C GLY A 95 10.53 -2.28 -14.48
N ILE A 96 10.28 -2.57 -13.20
CA ILE A 96 10.03 -1.54 -12.19
C ILE A 96 11.36 -0.92 -11.74
N ALA A 97 12.42 -1.73 -11.73
CA ALA A 97 13.76 -1.39 -11.23
C ALA A 97 14.80 -1.21 -12.35
N LYS A 98 14.53 -0.45 -13.41
CA LYS A 98 15.56 -0.12 -14.42
C LYS A 98 16.78 0.51 -13.74
N GLY A 99 17.95 -0.16 -13.83
CA GLY A 99 19.25 0.38 -13.43
C GLY A 99 19.70 0.09 -11.99
N VAL A 100 19.10 -0.86 -11.28
CA VAL A 100 19.67 -1.41 -10.04
C VAL A 100 19.71 -2.93 -10.17
N ASP A 101 20.85 -3.54 -9.91
CA ASP A 101 21.00 -4.98 -9.92
C ASP A 101 20.18 -5.61 -8.78
N SER A 102 19.51 -6.72 -9.08
CA SER A 102 18.73 -7.49 -8.10
C SER A 102 19.56 -7.88 -6.88
N ASP A 103 20.88 -8.11 -7.09
CA ASP A 103 21.82 -8.50 -6.06
C ASP A 103 22.12 -7.35 -5.08
N GLU A 104 22.18 -6.10 -5.54
CA GLU A 104 22.27 -4.93 -4.65
C GLU A 104 21.04 -4.78 -3.75
N ILE A 105 19.85 -5.06 -4.27
CA ILE A 105 18.58 -4.97 -3.50
C ILE A 105 18.52 -6.07 -2.44
N ILE A 106 18.97 -7.28 -2.76
CA ILE A 106 18.97 -8.43 -1.84
C ILE A 106 19.83 -8.13 -0.59
N GLY A 107 20.94 -7.43 -0.74
CA GLY A 107 21.83 -7.05 0.36
C GLY A 107 21.36 -5.90 1.23
N ILE A 108 20.31 -5.15 0.83
CA ILE A 108 19.82 -4.01 1.61
C ILE A 108 18.84 -4.48 2.67
N GLU A 109 19.20 -4.38 3.94
CA GLU A 109 18.32 -4.63 5.08
C GLU A 109 17.72 -3.35 5.69
N ASP A 110 18.14 -2.19 5.21
CA ASP A 110 17.70 -0.89 5.68
C ASP A 110 16.37 -0.47 5.01
N SER A 111 15.28 -0.52 5.78
CA SER A 111 13.95 -0.16 5.33
C SER A 111 13.86 1.28 4.79
N LYS A 112 14.66 2.22 5.34
CA LYS A 112 14.71 3.61 4.86
C LYS A 112 15.23 3.69 3.44
N LYS A 113 16.32 2.95 3.15
CA LYS A 113 16.92 2.90 1.81
C LYS A 113 15.98 2.26 0.81
N ILE A 114 15.33 1.16 1.17
CA ILE A 114 14.37 0.47 0.30
C ILE A 114 13.14 1.35 0.02
N ALA A 115 12.56 1.98 1.03
CA ALA A 115 11.42 2.88 0.85
C ALA A 115 11.76 4.02 -0.12
N LYS A 116 12.91 4.67 0.10
CA LYS A 116 13.39 5.77 -0.75
C LYS A 116 13.70 5.32 -2.17
N LEU A 117 14.33 4.16 -2.32
CA LEU A 117 14.69 3.59 -3.62
C LEU A 117 13.45 3.29 -4.46
N LEU A 118 12.49 2.54 -3.91
CA LEU A 118 11.26 2.21 -4.63
C LEU A 118 10.46 3.46 -4.95
N SER A 119 10.29 4.36 -3.98
CA SER A 119 9.55 5.61 -4.16
C SER A 119 10.09 6.43 -5.34
N LYS A 120 11.42 6.62 -5.43
CA LYS A 120 12.05 7.30 -6.57
C LYS A 120 11.78 6.61 -7.91
N LYS A 121 11.85 5.27 -7.93
CA LYS A 121 11.70 4.48 -9.15
C LYS A 121 10.31 4.55 -9.76
N ILE A 122 9.29 4.46 -8.92
CA ILE A 122 7.89 4.42 -9.36
C ILE A 122 7.21 5.78 -9.27
N ASN A 123 7.92 6.80 -8.77
CA ASN A 123 7.37 8.15 -8.52
C ASN A 123 6.05 8.11 -7.72
N SER A 124 6.09 7.38 -6.58
CA SER A 124 4.94 7.19 -5.69
C SER A 124 5.42 7.21 -4.25
N VAL A 125 4.57 7.52 -3.31
CA VAL A 125 4.89 7.37 -1.88
C VAL A 125 4.94 5.89 -1.54
N VAL A 126 5.96 5.48 -0.78
CA VAL A 126 6.12 4.11 -0.29
C VAL A 126 6.08 4.11 1.23
N ALA A 127 5.18 3.33 1.80
CA ALA A 127 5.07 3.08 3.23
C ALA A 127 5.44 1.62 3.54
N ILE A 128 6.56 1.42 4.22
CA ILE A 128 6.97 0.13 4.76
C ILE A 128 6.50 0.06 6.20
N THR A 129 5.63 -0.89 6.51
CA THR A 129 5.12 -1.09 7.87
C THR A 129 5.82 -2.25 8.58
N GLY A 130 6.11 -2.05 9.88
CA GLY A 130 6.83 -2.99 10.73
C GLY A 130 6.82 -2.54 12.19
N MET A 131 7.82 -2.90 12.96
CA MET A 131 7.98 -2.40 14.34
C MET A 131 8.22 -0.88 14.37
N ILE A 132 8.95 -0.37 13.39
CA ILE A 132 9.04 1.04 13.04
C ILE A 132 8.60 1.17 11.59
N ASP A 133 7.66 2.04 11.32
CA ASP A 133 7.17 2.29 9.98
C ASP A 133 8.03 3.36 9.29
N TYR A 134 8.27 3.17 7.99
CA TYR A 134 9.06 4.12 7.18
C TYR A 134 8.27 4.54 5.95
N ILE A 135 8.04 5.85 5.82
CA ILE A 135 7.30 6.43 4.70
C ILE A 135 8.21 7.36 3.91
N SER A 136 8.29 7.17 2.59
CA SER A 136 9.13 7.98 1.71
C SER A 136 8.39 8.48 0.49
N ASP A 137 8.67 9.73 0.09
CA ASP A 137 8.28 10.34 -1.20
C ASP A 137 9.43 10.32 -2.23
N GLY A 138 10.53 9.61 -1.91
CA GLY A 138 11.72 9.57 -2.73
C GLY A 138 12.79 10.60 -2.34
N GLU A 139 12.41 11.71 -1.71
CA GLU A 139 13.35 12.73 -1.24
C GLU A 139 13.61 12.61 0.26
N ARG A 140 12.59 12.53 1.05
CA ARG A 140 12.63 12.40 2.51
C ARG A 140 12.11 11.05 2.96
N VAL A 141 12.46 10.68 4.19
CA VAL A 141 11.95 9.49 4.88
C VAL A 141 11.44 9.91 6.24
N ILE A 142 10.18 9.58 6.52
CA ILE A 142 9.55 9.78 7.83
C ILE A 142 9.50 8.42 8.52
N SER A 143 9.89 8.38 9.80
CA SER A 143 9.79 7.19 10.65
C SER A 143 8.72 7.39 11.72
N ILE A 144 7.89 6.37 11.93
CA ILE A 144 6.81 6.35 12.92
C ILE A 144 7.06 5.15 13.83
N GLY A 145 7.13 5.40 15.13
CA GLY A 145 7.32 4.37 16.16
C GLY A 145 6.05 4.05 16.95
N ASN A 146 4.91 4.60 16.56
CA ASN A 146 3.63 4.33 17.20
C ASN A 146 3.10 2.94 16.82
N GLY A 147 2.42 2.31 17.76
CA GLY A 147 1.79 1.02 17.57
C GLY A 147 2.06 0.05 18.71
N ASN A 148 1.43 -1.08 18.65
CA ASN A 148 1.59 -2.16 19.64
C ASN A 148 1.76 -3.49 18.92
N GLU A 149 2.60 -4.38 19.49
CA GLU A 149 2.83 -5.72 18.92
C GLU A 149 1.55 -6.57 18.79
N MET A 150 0.52 -6.28 19.60
CA MET A 150 -0.78 -6.94 19.51
C MET A 150 -1.44 -6.80 18.14
N LEU A 151 -1.13 -5.73 17.39
CA LEU A 151 -1.60 -5.57 16.01
C LEU A 151 -1.14 -6.72 15.10
N THR A 152 0.00 -7.37 15.41
CA THR A 152 0.51 -8.51 14.64
C THR A 152 -0.30 -9.79 14.89
N LYS A 153 -1.03 -9.87 16.01
CA LYS A 153 -1.87 -11.00 16.39
C LYS A 153 -3.27 -10.93 15.79
N VAL A 154 -3.62 -9.80 15.17
CA VAL A 154 -4.93 -9.59 14.53
C VAL A 154 -4.76 -9.56 13.01
N THR A 155 -5.34 -10.55 12.34
CA THR A 155 -5.31 -10.62 10.87
C THR A 155 -6.06 -9.44 10.25
N GLY A 156 -5.45 -8.78 9.26
CA GLY A 156 -6.09 -7.71 8.50
C GLY A 156 -5.73 -6.30 8.93
N THR A 157 -5.00 -6.11 10.05
CA THR A 157 -4.55 -4.78 10.51
C THR A 157 -3.76 -4.03 9.44
N GLY A 158 -2.95 -4.75 8.66
CA GLY A 158 -2.26 -4.19 7.51
C GLY A 158 -3.22 -3.65 6.45
N CYS A 159 -4.18 -4.45 6.01
CA CYS A 159 -5.19 -4.03 5.03
C CYS A 159 -6.06 -2.88 5.56
N MET A 160 -6.36 -2.86 6.87
CA MET A 160 -7.04 -1.73 7.52
C MET A 160 -6.20 -0.45 7.46
N THR A 161 -4.88 -0.55 7.69
CA THR A 161 -3.96 0.59 7.54
C THR A 161 -4.01 1.14 6.11
N THR A 162 -4.00 0.27 5.11
CA THR A 162 -4.14 0.66 3.70
C THR A 162 -5.47 1.36 3.42
N ALA A 163 -6.56 0.86 3.99
CA ALA A 163 -7.87 1.49 3.86
C ALA A 163 -7.92 2.89 4.52
N LEU A 164 -7.28 3.06 5.68
CA LEU A 164 -7.13 4.37 6.34
C LEU A 164 -6.34 5.35 5.46
N ILE A 165 -5.20 4.91 4.88
CA ILE A 165 -4.44 5.74 3.95
C ILE A 165 -5.33 6.16 2.77
N GLY A 166 -6.11 5.23 2.21
CA GLY A 166 -7.08 5.51 1.15
C GLY A 166 -8.10 6.57 1.56
N ALA A 167 -8.61 6.51 2.79
CA ALA A 167 -9.54 7.53 3.31
C ALA A 167 -8.90 8.92 3.40
N TYR A 168 -7.63 9.00 3.86
CA TYR A 168 -6.90 10.26 3.89
C TYR A 168 -6.55 10.80 2.50
N LEU A 169 -6.22 9.94 1.53
CA LEU A 169 -6.03 10.34 0.13
C LEU A 169 -7.32 10.95 -0.43
N GLY A 170 -8.46 10.30 -0.17
CA GLY A 170 -9.76 10.76 -0.63
C GLY A 170 -10.24 12.05 0.00
N SER A 171 -9.64 12.50 1.11
CA SER A 171 -9.94 13.80 1.74
C SER A 171 -9.18 14.98 1.14
N GLY A 172 -8.37 14.75 0.09
CA GLY A 172 -7.65 15.80 -0.63
C GLY A 172 -6.30 16.18 -0.02
N ASN A 173 -5.78 15.43 0.93
CA ASN A 173 -4.41 15.61 1.42
C ASN A 173 -3.37 15.16 0.37
N ASN A 174 -2.14 15.67 0.48
CA ASN A 174 -1.07 15.16 -0.35
C ASN A 174 -0.69 13.71 0.04
N ASP A 175 -0.06 12.99 -0.89
CA ASP A 175 0.17 11.56 -0.78
C ASP A 175 0.97 11.15 0.46
N ILE A 176 2.03 11.91 0.81
CA ILE A 176 2.86 11.57 1.97
C ILE A 176 2.15 11.86 3.29
N VAL A 177 1.40 12.95 3.39
CA VAL A 177 0.59 13.26 4.58
C VAL A 177 -0.47 12.18 4.76
N SER A 178 -1.14 11.76 3.69
CA SER A 178 -2.13 10.69 3.71
C SER A 178 -1.55 9.37 4.22
N ALA A 179 -0.36 9.00 3.72
CA ALA A 179 0.33 7.79 4.15
C ALA A 179 0.71 7.84 5.63
N VAL A 180 1.31 8.95 6.08
CA VAL A 180 1.69 9.17 7.49
C VAL A 180 0.46 9.13 8.39
N SER A 181 -0.62 9.84 8.02
CA SER A 181 -1.84 9.90 8.83
C SER A 181 -2.51 8.54 8.97
N GLY A 182 -2.57 7.76 7.89
CA GLY A 182 -3.18 6.42 7.93
C GLY A 182 -2.40 5.44 8.79
N VAL A 183 -1.06 5.43 8.67
CA VAL A 183 -0.17 4.60 9.50
C VAL A 183 -0.26 5.00 10.96
N LEU A 184 -0.14 6.30 11.25
CA LEU A 184 -0.21 6.83 12.61
C LEU A 184 -1.57 6.54 13.27
N SER A 185 -2.67 6.69 12.54
CA SER A 185 -4.01 6.39 13.06
C SER A 185 -4.16 4.93 13.48
N MET A 186 -3.62 3.98 12.70
CA MET A 186 -3.63 2.56 13.07
C MET A 186 -2.73 2.27 14.28
N GLY A 187 -1.54 2.88 14.32
CA GLY A 187 -0.62 2.73 15.45
C GLY A 187 -1.25 3.19 16.77
N ILE A 188 -1.79 4.42 16.79
CA ILE A 188 -2.45 4.98 17.98
C ILE A 188 -3.67 4.16 18.39
N ALA A 189 -4.50 3.72 17.43
CA ALA A 189 -5.64 2.85 17.72
C ALA A 189 -5.21 1.53 18.37
N GLY A 190 -4.09 0.95 17.92
CA GLY A 190 -3.50 -0.25 18.52
C GLY A 190 -3.00 -0.04 19.95
N GLU A 191 -2.37 1.10 20.23
CA GLU A 191 -1.92 1.50 21.56
C GLU A 191 -3.11 1.63 22.53
N ILE A 192 -4.13 2.39 22.14
CA ILE A 192 -5.35 2.60 22.95
C ILE A 192 -6.07 1.27 23.21
N ALA A 193 -6.20 0.42 22.18
CA ALA A 193 -6.83 -0.88 22.33
C ALA A 193 -6.08 -1.77 23.32
N PHE A 194 -4.74 -1.74 23.31
CA PHE A 194 -3.91 -2.52 24.23
C PHE A 194 -4.01 -2.00 25.67
N GLU A 195 -4.05 -0.69 25.88
CA GLU A 195 -4.26 -0.09 27.21
C GLU A 195 -5.60 -0.53 27.80
N ASN A 196 -6.67 -0.46 27.01
CA ASN A 196 -8.00 -0.89 27.44
C ASN A 196 -8.09 -2.39 27.80
N LEU A 197 -7.26 -3.25 27.19
CA LEU A 197 -7.19 -4.67 27.56
C LEU A 197 -6.57 -4.85 28.95
N LYS A 198 -5.52 -4.10 29.30
CA LYS A 198 -4.87 -4.15 30.60
C LYS A 198 -5.75 -3.69 31.76
N GLU A 199 -6.66 -2.76 31.48
CA GLU A 199 -7.59 -2.25 32.53
C GLU A 199 -8.72 -3.25 32.84
N ASN A 200 -8.93 -4.27 31.99
CA ASN A 200 -10.00 -5.26 32.17
C ASN A 200 -9.47 -6.65 32.59
N GLU A 201 -8.18 -6.80 32.85
CA GLU A 201 -7.54 -7.96 33.48
C GLU A 201 -7.35 -7.73 34.98
#